data_59b0e2b1997013a5bbefd9a6e8825e7c
#
_entry.id   59b0e2b1997013a5bbefd9a6e8825e7c
#
_cell.length_a   1.000
_cell.length_b   1.000
_cell.length_c   1.000
_cell.angle_alpha   90.00
_cell.angle_beta   90.00
_cell.angle_gamma   90.00
#
_symmetry.space_group_name_H-M   'P 1'
#
loop_
_entity.id
_entity.type
_entity.pdbx_description
1 polymer ?
#
loop_
_entity_poly.entity_id
_entity_poly.type
_entity_poly.pdbx_seq_one_letter_code
_entity_poly.pdbx_strand_id
1 'polypeptide(L)'
;MNQQRSRRFRTAQEAKENVEKALRRGEELPDSPPFDSNCITPGTLFMRKLSLQLEYFIAKKVSEDSNWRDVQVILSGHETCGEGEHKIMEFIRTLKAQPEYDPNTRHCLYGLDADLIMLGLLSHDPHFALLREEVIFGPRRAKKSDTLESQTFYLLHISLLREYLELEFDGLRKRLPFEFDLEKIIDDYILLHLFVGNDFLPHLPGLHINEGAIEMLFQIYQKILPHAGGYLNEQGTLRPERLQLVINELCQFERENFIRDHMPNLRRPVEKKYHSKQMLPGQMVVHRHNQLEIERMYKFMIQYLEDPKNAKPEIFFTRYQLMTMEWIIHGMAKALGLDLIEDDYDPETDIVGTWVIVPTNVQKAVKNGDDLEKIPFLQKTEEDVRRIMHPFLAARVYCMDYEQMPSLLELEKEEREWSIYNQAVDEKLSQFKRVYYQQKMDLKSDKESIHELVYNYVEGMQWVLHYYYEGNASWGWFYRYHYAPRISDFTEISDFKFHFEMGKPFLPFEQLMGVLPPLSKQLL
;
A
#
# COMPACT_ATOMS: atom_id res chain seq x y z
N MET A 1 2.36 21.19 8.42
CA MET A 1 1.81 22.53 8.77
C MET A 1 0.30 22.63 8.65
N ASN A 2 -0.33 22.32 7.53
CA ASN A 2 -1.79 22.48 7.36
C ASN A 2 -2.60 21.68 8.39
N GLN A 3 -2.22 20.46 8.67
CA GLN A 3 -2.89 19.61 9.65
C GLN A 3 -2.71 20.14 11.08
N GLN A 4 -1.48 20.54 11.45
CA GLN A 4 -1.19 21.17 12.74
C GLN A 4 -1.95 22.49 12.90
N ARG A 5 -2.03 23.32 11.84
CA ARG A 5 -2.83 24.55 11.84
C ARG A 5 -4.31 24.25 12.10
N SER A 6 -4.87 23.25 11.44
CA SER A 6 -6.27 22.85 11.61
C SER A 6 -6.55 22.32 13.03
N ARG A 7 -5.67 21.49 13.58
CA ARG A 7 -5.78 21.00 14.97
C ARG A 7 -5.74 22.16 15.97
N ARG A 8 -4.79 23.08 15.82
CA ARG A 8 -4.64 24.24 16.71
C ARG A 8 -5.79 25.21 16.61
N PHE A 9 -6.29 25.45 15.41
CA PHE A 9 -7.49 26.26 15.19
C PHE A 9 -8.70 25.65 15.91
N ARG A 10 -8.90 24.33 15.78
CA ARG A 10 -9.98 23.61 16.48
C ARG A 10 -9.84 23.73 17.99
N THR A 11 -8.65 23.49 18.53
CA THR A 11 -8.39 23.61 19.98
C THR A 11 -8.70 25.00 20.51
N ALA A 12 -8.28 26.05 19.79
CA ALA A 12 -8.57 27.43 20.17
C ALA A 12 -10.09 27.74 20.10
N GLN A 13 -10.78 27.22 19.09
CA GLN A 13 -12.22 27.38 18.92
C GLN A 13 -13.00 26.64 20.03
N GLU A 14 -12.64 25.39 20.31
CA GLU A 14 -13.25 24.60 21.39
C GLU A 14 -13.03 25.25 22.77
N ALA A 15 -11.85 25.79 23.04
CA ALA A 15 -11.58 26.53 24.27
C ALA A 15 -12.51 27.73 24.41
N LYS A 16 -12.69 28.51 23.34
CA LYS A 16 -13.60 29.64 23.30
C LYS A 16 -15.06 29.21 23.56
N GLU A 17 -15.52 28.17 22.85
CA GLU A 17 -16.89 27.63 23.03
C GLU A 17 -17.13 27.12 24.45
N ASN A 18 -16.12 26.48 25.07
CA ASN A 18 -16.26 25.98 26.45
C ASN A 18 -16.41 27.12 27.44
N VAL A 19 -15.66 28.21 27.28
CA VAL A 19 -15.83 29.43 28.09
C VAL A 19 -17.22 30.02 27.92
N GLU A 20 -17.71 30.13 26.67
CA GLU A 20 -19.06 30.62 26.40
C GLU A 20 -20.15 29.70 27.00
N LYS A 21 -19.96 28.39 26.96
CA LYS A 21 -20.89 27.41 27.57
C LYS A 21 -20.90 27.51 29.11
N ALA A 22 -19.72 27.69 29.73
CA ALA A 22 -19.62 27.89 31.19
C ALA A 22 -20.34 29.19 31.63
N LEU A 23 -20.14 30.30 30.92
CA LEU A 23 -20.84 31.57 31.15
C LEU A 23 -22.37 31.43 31.02
N ARG A 24 -22.85 30.73 30.00
CA ARG A 24 -24.30 30.47 29.81
C ARG A 24 -24.91 29.62 30.92
N ARG A 25 -24.09 28.78 31.60
CA ARG A 25 -24.50 27.97 32.76
C ARG A 25 -24.42 28.73 34.08
N GLY A 26 -23.94 29.99 34.05
CA GLY A 26 -23.76 30.79 35.25
C GLY A 26 -22.58 30.33 36.12
N GLU A 27 -21.62 29.59 35.53
CA GLU A 27 -20.41 29.17 36.22
C GLU A 27 -19.48 30.39 36.37
N GLU A 28 -18.89 30.57 37.57
CA GLU A 28 -17.87 31.59 37.81
C GLU A 28 -16.59 31.14 37.09
N LEU A 29 -16.07 31.99 36.22
CA LEU A 29 -14.79 31.72 35.56
C LEU A 29 -13.64 32.11 36.49
N PRO A 30 -12.50 31.41 36.43
CA PRO A 30 -11.28 31.81 37.12
C PRO A 30 -10.85 33.23 36.71
N ASP A 31 -10.27 34.01 37.63
CA ASP A 31 -9.78 35.37 37.37
C ASP A 31 -8.63 35.39 36.31
N SER A 32 -7.97 34.27 36.13
CA SER A 32 -6.91 34.14 35.12
C SER A 32 -7.47 33.56 33.81
N PRO A 33 -7.01 34.04 32.64
CA PRO A 33 -7.40 33.45 31.36
C PRO A 33 -7.01 31.98 31.31
N PRO A 34 -7.80 31.12 30.65
CA PRO A 34 -7.49 29.72 30.49
C PRO A 34 -6.14 29.54 29.77
N PHE A 35 -5.40 28.52 30.18
CA PHE A 35 -4.12 28.21 29.57
C PHE A 35 -4.30 27.89 28.07
N ASP A 36 -3.61 28.65 27.22
CA ASP A 36 -3.61 28.40 25.78
C ASP A 36 -2.49 27.39 25.43
N SER A 37 -2.89 26.14 25.23
CA SER A 37 -1.96 25.06 24.88
C SER A 37 -1.21 25.28 23.56
N ASN A 38 -1.62 26.22 22.70
CA ASN A 38 -0.91 26.61 21.50
C ASN A 38 0.44 27.29 21.81
N CYS A 39 0.66 27.74 23.07
CA CYS A 39 1.96 28.24 23.51
C CYS A 39 3.05 27.14 23.55
N ILE A 40 2.66 25.86 23.58
CA ILE A 40 3.56 24.71 23.47
C ILE A 40 3.93 24.53 21.98
N THR A 41 4.68 25.49 21.46
CA THR A 41 5.10 25.54 20.05
C THR A 41 6.49 26.20 19.97
N PRO A 42 7.42 25.68 19.16
CA PRO A 42 8.68 26.35 18.89
C PRO A 42 8.46 27.83 18.49
N GLY A 43 9.32 28.70 18.99
CA GLY A 43 9.25 30.14 18.73
C GLY A 43 8.45 30.97 19.75
N THR A 44 7.68 30.35 20.66
CA THR A 44 6.97 31.05 21.73
C THR A 44 7.86 31.36 22.93
N LEU A 45 7.51 32.41 23.64
CA LEU A 45 8.16 32.77 24.90
C LEU A 45 8.03 31.66 25.96
N PHE A 46 6.90 30.94 25.96
CA PHE A 46 6.67 29.81 26.85
C PHE A 46 7.73 28.72 26.64
N MET A 47 7.94 28.28 25.38
CA MET A 47 8.92 27.24 25.07
C MET A 47 10.35 27.64 25.42
N ARG A 48 10.71 28.91 25.18
CA ARG A 48 12.02 29.43 25.59
C ARG A 48 12.23 29.37 27.12
N LYS A 49 11.23 29.80 27.88
CA LYS A 49 11.28 29.70 29.35
C LYS A 49 11.34 28.24 29.81
N LEU A 50 10.57 27.38 29.20
CA LEU A 50 10.55 25.94 29.50
C LEU A 50 11.93 25.32 29.26
N SER A 51 12.57 25.62 28.14
CA SER A 51 13.91 25.11 27.80
C SER A 51 14.93 25.49 28.89
N LEU A 52 14.97 26.76 29.26
CA LEU A 52 15.85 27.24 30.33
C LEU A 52 15.57 26.57 31.69
N GLN A 53 14.31 26.34 32.01
CA GLN A 53 13.94 25.64 33.26
C GLN A 53 14.33 24.17 33.23
N LEU A 54 14.22 23.51 32.07
CA LEU A 54 14.65 22.11 31.89
C LEU A 54 16.18 21.99 31.98
N GLU A 55 16.95 22.91 31.40
CA GLU A 55 18.41 22.97 31.54
C GLU A 55 18.81 23.11 33.01
N TYR A 56 18.20 24.05 33.73
CA TYR A 56 18.44 24.23 35.17
C TYR A 56 18.07 22.98 35.96
N PHE A 57 16.90 22.41 35.68
CA PHE A 57 16.40 21.18 36.35
C PHE A 57 17.37 20.00 36.15
N ILE A 58 17.82 19.76 34.92
CA ILE A 58 18.78 18.70 34.61
C ILE A 58 20.09 18.92 35.32
N ALA A 59 20.65 20.13 35.22
CA ALA A 59 21.91 20.49 35.90
C ALA A 59 21.83 20.28 37.42
N LYS A 60 20.70 20.70 38.02
CA LYS A 60 20.46 20.51 39.45
C LYS A 60 20.33 19.01 39.78
N LYS A 61 19.56 18.25 39.02
CA LYS A 61 19.35 16.81 39.28
C LYS A 61 20.64 16.01 39.16
N VAL A 62 21.42 16.21 38.11
CA VAL A 62 22.70 15.52 37.93
C VAL A 62 23.71 15.88 39.01
N SER A 63 23.68 17.14 39.55
CA SER A 63 24.61 17.61 40.58
C SER A 63 24.22 17.16 41.99
N GLU A 64 22.93 17.16 42.33
CA GLU A 64 22.47 17.02 43.72
C GLU A 64 21.80 15.65 44.00
N ASP A 65 21.22 14.96 42.99
CA ASP A 65 20.47 13.73 43.18
C ASP A 65 21.35 12.52 42.89
N SER A 66 21.57 11.67 43.88
CA SER A 66 22.39 10.46 43.73
C SER A 66 21.87 9.48 42.67
N ASN A 67 20.56 9.45 42.41
CA ASN A 67 19.96 8.59 41.39
C ASN A 67 20.24 9.07 39.95
N TRP A 68 20.68 10.33 39.80
CA TRP A 68 20.99 10.92 38.50
C TRP A 68 22.48 11.04 38.23
N ARG A 69 23.32 10.75 39.20
CA ARG A 69 24.79 11.01 39.15
C ARG A 69 25.47 10.29 37.97
N ASP A 70 25.04 9.05 37.72
CA ASP A 70 25.63 8.20 36.68
C ASP A 70 24.78 8.18 35.39
N VAL A 71 23.77 9.04 35.30
CA VAL A 71 22.89 9.15 34.15
C VAL A 71 23.42 10.19 33.16
N GLN A 72 23.63 9.79 31.93
CA GLN A 72 23.92 10.70 30.83
C GLN A 72 22.62 11.30 30.30
N VAL A 73 22.47 12.60 30.32
CA VAL A 73 21.26 13.30 29.88
C VAL A 73 21.58 14.13 28.64
N ILE A 74 20.80 13.90 27.57
CA ILE A 74 20.87 14.66 26.32
C ILE A 74 19.59 15.47 26.19
N LEU A 75 19.69 16.80 26.19
CA LEU A 75 18.57 17.69 25.96
C LEU A 75 18.58 18.19 24.51
N SER A 76 17.57 17.82 23.72
CA SER A 76 17.34 18.34 22.38
C SER A 76 16.04 19.15 22.39
N GLY A 77 16.17 20.46 22.57
CA GLY A 77 15.04 21.38 22.76
C GLY A 77 14.36 21.84 21.48
N HIS A 78 13.52 22.86 21.64
CA HIS A 78 12.71 23.42 20.54
C HIS A 78 13.53 24.24 19.53
N GLU A 79 14.76 24.56 19.83
CA GLU A 79 15.71 25.25 18.93
C GLU A 79 16.30 24.28 17.88
N THR A 80 16.34 22.98 18.20
CA THR A 80 16.82 21.96 17.27
C THR A 80 15.68 21.54 16.37
N CYS A 81 15.84 21.71 15.06
CA CYS A 81 14.82 21.34 14.07
C CYS A 81 14.53 19.84 14.07
N GLY A 82 13.30 19.47 13.67
CA GLY A 82 12.80 18.10 13.65
C GLY A 82 11.87 17.76 14.82
N GLU A 83 11.08 16.73 14.65
CA GLU A 83 10.19 16.18 15.67
C GLU A 83 10.99 15.38 16.70
N GLY A 84 10.52 15.33 17.96
CA GLY A 84 11.27 14.72 19.06
C GLY A 84 11.61 13.26 18.82
N GLU A 85 10.64 12.47 18.37
CA GLU A 85 10.77 11.05 18.05
C GLU A 85 11.80 10.80 16.93
N HIS A 86 11.81 11.62 15.90
CA HIS A 86 12.78 11.51 14.81
C HIS A 86 14.19 11.90 15.24
N LYS A 87 14.34 12.89 16.13
CA LYS A 87 15.63 13.23 16.73
C LYS A 87 16.17 12.09 17.60
N ILE A 88 15.29 11.39 18.33
CA ILE A 88 15.65 10.20 19.09
C ILE A 88 16.10 9.08 18.15
N MET A 89 15.36 8.82 17.07
CA MET A 89 15.73 7.80 16.09
C MET A 89 17.05 8.12 15.37
N GLU A 90 17.31 9.38 15.06
CA GLU A 90 18.59 9.83 14.52
C GLU A 90 19.74 9.58 15.52
N PHE A 91 19.52 9.87 16.80
CA PHE A 91 20.49 9.56 17.84
C PHE A 91 20.77 8.06 17.94
N ILE A 92 19.74 7.22 17.91
CA ILE A 92 19.87 5.75 17.93
C ILE A 92 20.66 5.27 16.70
N ARG A 93 20.35 5.75 15.49
CA ARG A 93 21.11 5.40 14.27
C ARG A 93 22.58 5.80 14.39
N THR A 94 22.85 7.00 14.89
CA THR A 94 24.21 7.50 15.12
C THR A 94 24.96 6.64 16.13
N LEU A 95 24.28 6.25 17.22
CA LEU A 95 24.85 5.39 18.24
C LEU A 95 25.18 3.99 17.68
N LYS A 96 24.26 3.40 16.92
CA LYS A 96 24.43 2.08 16.26
C LYS A 96 25.57 2.07 15.23
N ALA A 97 25.90 3.20 14.64
CA ALA A 97 27.01 3.33 13.69
C ALA A 97 28.40 3.39 14.36
N GLN A 98 28.48 3.49 15.68
CA GLN A 98 29.75 3.54 16.40
C GLN A 98 30.37 2.13 16.56
N PRO A 99 31.70 1.99 16.44
CA PRO A 99 32.36 0.68 16.52
C PRO A 99 32.17 -0.04 17.86
N GLU A 100 31.96 0.70 18.95
CA GLU A 100 31.79 0.16 20.31
C GLU A 100 30.30 -0.05 20.68
N TYR A 101 29.38 0.06 19.74
CA TYR A 101 27.97 -0.13 20.03
C TYR A 101 27.67 -1.56 20.50
N ASP A 102 27.01 -1.67 21.65
CA ASP A 102 26.53 -2.96 22.15
C ASP A 102 25.16 -3.29 21.51
N PRO A 103 25.06 -4.36 20.67
CA PRO A 103 23.79 -4.78 20.06
C PRO A 103 22.71 -5.18 21.08
N ASN A 104 23.05 -5.42 22.35
CA ASN A 104 22.12 -5.68 23.43
C ASN A 104 21.62 -4.42 24.15
N THR A 105 21.97 -3.24 23.64
CA THR A 105 21.44 -1.97 24.16
C THR A 105 19.91 -1.99 24.12
N ARG A 106 19.29 -1.65 25.26
CA ARG A 106 17.84 -1.61 25.39
C ARG A 106 17.35 -0.19 25.19
N HIS A 107 16.42 -0.03 24.23
CA HIS A 107 15.78 1.25 23.95
C HIS A 107 14.36 1.25 24.53
N CYS A 108 14.01 2.33 25.22
CA CYS A 108 12.66 2.56 25.72
C CYS A 108 12.23 3.98 25.34
N LEU A 109 11.31 4.09 24.39
CA LEU A 109 10.75 5.35 23.95
C LEU A 109 9.44 5.63 24.69
N TYR A 110 9.34 6.78 25.35
CA TYR A 110 8.11 7.20 26.03
C TYR A 110 7.29 8.13 25.14
N GLY A 111 6.05 7.75 24.84
CA GLY A 111 5.14 8.56 24.04
C GLY A 111 3.81 7.89 23.76
N LEU A 112 2.83 8.66 23.29
CA LEU A 112 1.46 8.20 23.03
C LEU A 112 1.12 8.06 21.55
N ASP A 113 1.94 8.61 20.66
CA ASP A 113 1.65 8.63 19.23
C ASP A 113 1.79 7.24 18.60
N ALA A 114 0.92 6.96 17.63
CA ALA A 114 0.84 5.63 17.02
C ALA A 114 2.03 5.34 16.09
N ASP A 115 2.62 6.36 15.48
CA ASP A 115 3.79 6.27 14.61
C ASP A 115 5.05 5.83 15.35
N LEU A 116 5.12 6.01 16.67
CA LEU A 116 6.19 5.45 17.49
C LEU A 116 6.30 3.92 17.36
N ILE A 117 5.19 3.23 17.12
CA ILE A 117 5.19 1.78 16.86
C ILE A 117 5.91 1.48 15.55
N MET A 118 5.64 2.28 14.51
CA MET A 118 6.28 2.13 13.20
C MET A 118 7.77 2.44 13.29
N LEU A 119 8.15 3.51 13.98
CA LEU A 119 9.55 3.86 14.20
C LEU A 119 10.29 2.79 15.02
N GLY A 120 9.63 2.22 16.03
CA GLY A 120 10.18 1.11 16.81
C GLY A 120 10.42 -0.14 15.97
N LEU A 121 9.48 -0.49 15.08
CA LEU A 121 9.62 -1.60 14.14
C LEU A 121 10.77 -1.35 13.15
N LEU A 122 10.86 -0.14 12.58
CA LEU A 122 11.90 0.27 11.63
C LEU A 122 13.30 0.38 12.24
N SER A 123 13.41 0.48 13.56
CA SER A 123 14.71 0.42 14.21
C SER A 123 15.42 -0.92 13.98
N HIS A 124 14.64 -1.98 13.66
CA HIS A 124 15.10 -3.36 13.57
C HIS A 124 15.93 -3.77 14.80
N ASP A 125 15.57 -3.17 15.95
CA ASP A 125 16.28 -3.40 17.20
C ASP A 125 15.57 -4.50 18.01
N PRO A 126 16.28 -5.54 18.45
CA PRO A 126 15.67 -6.66 19.18
C PRO A 126 15.16 -6.24 20.58
N HIS A 127 15.68 -5.14 21.13
CA HIS A 127 15.39 -4.70 22.49
C HIS A 127 14.73 -3.33 22.55
N PHE A 128 13.80 -3.07 21.62
CA PHE A 128 13.04 -1.82 21.59
C PHE A 128 11.69 -1.99 22.29
N ALA A 129 11.35 -1.05 23.16
CA ALA A 129 10.06 -1.00 23.84
C ALA A 129 9.48 0.40 23.84
N LEU A 130 8.14 0.49 23.82
CA LEU A 130 7.41 1.74 23.96
C LEU A 130 6.73 1.78 25.31
N LEU A 131 7.01 2.82 26.09
CA LEU A 131 6.34 3.11 27.35
C LEU A 131 5.24 4.14 27.10
N ARG A 132 4.03 3.85 27.56
CA ARG A 132 2.89 4.76 27.40
C ARG A 132 1.91 4.69 28.56
N GLU A 133 1.17 5.75 28.77
CA GLU A 133 0.06 5.79 29.70
C GLU A 133 -1.13 4.99 29.15
N GLU A 134 -1.95 4.47 30.04
CA GLU A 134 -3.23 3.87 29.68
C GLU A 134 -4.15 4.90 29.01
N VAL A 135 -4.70 4.54 27.84
CA VAL A 135 -5.69 5.35 27.12
C VAL A 135 -7.02 4.63 27.16
N ILE A 136 -7.99 5.20 27.86
CA ILE A 136 -9.33 4.65 27.94
C ILE A 136 -10.18 5.28 26.83
N PHE A 137 -10.65 4.45 25.90
CA PHE A 137 -11.54 4.85 24.80
C PHE A 137 -13.02 4.68 25.20
N GLY A 138 -13.87 5.58 24.75
CA GLY A 138 -15.32 5.49 24.85
C GLY A 138 -15.95 6.40 25.93
N PRO A 139 -17.28 6.26 26.18
CA PRO A 139 -18.01 7.14 27.06
C PRO A 139 -17.62 7.07 28.53
N ARG A 140 -16.89 6.03 28.94
CA ARG A 140 -16.26 5.93 30.25
C ARG A 140 -14.90 6.61 30.28
N ARG A 141 -14.81 7.87 29.86
CA ARG A 141 -13.64 8.68 30.25
C ARG A 141 -13.64 8.78 31.77
N ALA A 142 -13.00 7.81 32.43
CA ALA A 142 -12.68 7.95 33.83
C ALA A 142 -11.96 9.28 34.01
N LYS A 143 -12.31 10.02 35.08
CA LYS A 143 -11.53 11.20 35.46
C LYS A 143 -10.06 10.77 35.44
N LYS A 144 -9.24 11.48 34.64
CA LYS A 144 -7.80 11.28 34.67
C LYS A 144 -7.41 11.32 36.15
N SER A 145 -6.70 10.31 36.61
CA SER A 145 -6.17 10.26 37.96
C SER A 145 -5.31 11.51 38.19
N ASP A 146 -5.58 12.21 39.27
CA ASP A 146 -4.91 13.47 39.59
C ASP A 146 -3.48 13.27 40.10
N THR A 147 -3.04 12.01 40.32
CA THR A 147 -1.69 11.69 40.80
C THR A 147 -1.01 10.67 39.91
N LEU A 148 0.30 10.83 39.73
CA LEU A 148 1.16 9.92 38.95
C LEU A 148 1.13 8.47 39.51
N GLU A 149 1.02 8.32 40.84
CA GLU A 149 1.00 7.01 41.50
C GLU A 149 -0.25 6.17 41.16
N SER A 150 -1.32 6.80 40.72
CA SER A 150 -2.56 6.13 40.33
C SER A 150 -2.70 5.96 38.82
N GLN A 151 -1.69 6.34 38.05
CA GLN A 151 -1.66 6.17 36.59
C GLN A 151 -1.13 4.79 36.23
N THR A 152 -1.84 4.09 35.33
CA THR A 152 -1.37 2.81 34.76
C THR A 152 -0.49 3.09 33.56
N PHE A 153 0.67 2.44 33.49
CA PHE A 153 1.56 2.48 32.36
C PHE A 153 1.64 1.10 31.70
N TYR A 154 1.72 1.12 30.38
CA TYR A 154 1.94 -0.07 29.57
C TYR A 154 3.29 0.00 28.87
N LEU A 155 3.97 -1.15 28.84
CA LEU A 155 5.20 -1.33 28.08
C LEU A 155 4.91 -2.26 26.90
N LEU A 156 4.97 -1.73 25.69
CA LEU A 156 4.85 -2.52 24.46
C LEU A 156 6.24 -2.96 24.02
N HIS A 157 6.50 -4.24 24.08
CA HIS A 157 7.71 -4.83 23.53
C HIS A 157 7.57 -5.01 22.02
N ILE A 158 8.41 -4.31 21.25
CA ILE A 158 8.39 -4.39 19.79
C ILE A 158 8.77 -5.80 19.30
N SER A 159 9.66 -6.50 20.01
CA SER A 159 9.99 -7.90 19.70
C SER A 159 8.76 -8.80 19.68
N LEU A 160 7.84 -8.64 20.65
CA LEU A 160 6.61 -9.42 20.68
C LEU A 160 5.68 -9.08 19.51
N LEU A 161 5.56 -7.81 19.14
CA LEU A 161 4.80 -7.40 17.96
C LEU A 161 5.37 -8.00 16.68
N ARG A 162 6.70 -8.08 16.58
CA ARG A 162 7.39 -8.71 15.45
C ARG A 162 7.06 -10.20 15.33
N GLU A 163 6.99 -10.93 16.46
CA GLU A 163 6.56 -12.34 16.47
C GLU A 163 5.11 -12.50 15.97
N TYR A 164 4.21 -11.59 16.34
CA TYR A 164 2.83 -11.58 15.81
C TYR A 164 2.80 -11.33 14.29
N LEU A 165 3.62 -10.41 13.79
CA LEU A 165 3.74 -10.15 12.36
C LEU A 165 4.34 -11.36 11.62
N GLU A 166 5.32 -12.03 12.20
CA GLU A 166 5.89 -13.27 11.65
C GLU A 166 4.82 -14.36 11.50
N LEU A 167 3.97 -14.54 12.53
CA LEU A 167 2.85 -15.49 12.49
C LEU A 167 1.81 -15.11 11.43
N GLU A 168 1.47 -13.84 11.32
CA GLU A 168 0.52 -13.33 10.32
C GLU A 168 0.96 -13.63 8.90
N PHE A 169 2.26 -13.50 8.62
CA PHE A 169 2.83 -13.67 7.29
C PHE A 169 3.52 -15.03 7.06
N ASP A 170 3.48 -15.96 8.02
CA ASP A 170 4.12 -17.29 7.91
C ASP A 170 3.68 -18.06 6.66
N GLY A 171 2.42 -17.91 6.25
CA GLY A 171 1.89 -18.51 5.03
C GLY A 171 2.64 -18.13 3.74
N LEU A 172 3.40 -17.03 3.74
CA LEU A 172 4.21 -16.60 2.62
C LEU A 172 5.49 -17.43 2.46
N ARG A 173 6.05 -18.01 3.52
CA ARG A 173 7.32 -18.78 3.46
C ARG A 173 7.34 -19.86 2.37
N LYS A 174 6.19 -20.51 2.14
CA LYS A 174 6.06 -21.58 1.15
C LYS A 174 5.61 -21.09 -0.24
N ARG A 175 5.20 -19.85 -0.34
CA ARG A 175 4.60 -19.27 -1.56
C ARG A 175 5.54 -18.33 -2.31
N LEU A 176 6.51 -17.73 -1.60
CA LEU A 176 7.44 -16.78 -2.21
C LEU A 176 8.45 -17.51 -3.12
N PRO A 177 8.71 -16.99 -4.33
CA PRO A 177 9.78 -17.48 -5.21
C PRO A 177 11.17 -16.94 -4.81
N PHE A 178 11.28 -16.19 -3.72
CA PHE A 178 12.50 -15.61 -3.14
C PHE A 178 12.52 -15.83 -1.63
N GLU A 179 13.63 -15.50 -0.97
CA GLU A 179 13.81 -15.70 0.46
C GLU A 179 12.80 -14.88 1.28
N PHE A 180 12.16 -15.54 2.25
CA PHE A 180 11.31 -14.89 3.24
C PHE A 180 12.20 -14.16 4.26
N ASP A 181 12.08 -12.84 4.32
CA ASP A 181 12.80 -11.97 5.23
C ASP A 181 11.78 -11.14 6.02
N LEU A 182 11.69 -11.40 7.33
CA LEU A 182 10.74 -10.72 8.21
C LEU A 182 11.01 -9.20 8.27
N GLU A 183 12.29 -8.79 8.21
CA GLU A 183 12.65 -7.36 8.27
C GLU A 183 12.06 -6.61 7.08
N LYS A 184 12.17 -7.20 5.88
CA LYS A 184 11.61 -6.60 4.66
C LYS A 184 10.08 -6.63 4.63
N ILE A 185 9.47 -7.66 5.25
CA ILE A 185 8.01 -7.69 5.43
C ILE A 185 7.55 -6.59 6.37
N ILE A 186 8.31 -6.33 7.44
CA ILE A 186 8.04 -5.21 8.35
C ILE A 186 8.16 -3.87 7.61
N ASP A 187 9.15 -3.72 6.77
CA ASP A 187 9.34 -2.53 5.94
C ASP A 187 8.13 -2.31 5.00
N ASP A 188 7.68 -3.37 4.33
CA ASP A 188 6.49 -3.31 3.47
C ASP A 188 5.19 -3.10 4.28
N TYR A 189 5.09 -3.68 5.47
CA TYR A 189 3.99 -3.46 6.40
C TYR A 189 3.82 -1.96 6.71
N ILE A 190 4.92 -1.27 6.99
CA ILE A 190 4.92 0.17 7.26
C ILE A 190 4.54 0.96 6.02
N LEU A 191 5.07 0.60 4.86
CA LEU A 191 4.67 1.21 3.59
C LEU A 191 3.15 1.13 3.36
N LEU A 192 2.54 -0.02 3.62
CA LEU A 192 1.09 -0.20 3.46
C LEU A 192 0.28 0.69 4.42
N HIS A 193 0.78 0.96 5.63
CA HIS A 193 0.12 1.85 6.58
C HIS A 193 0.05 3.30 6.08
N LEU A 194 0.92 3.73 5.16
CA LEU A 194 0.83 5.07 4.59
C LEU A 194 -0.49 5.31 3.85
N PHE A 195 -1.12 4.25 3.32
CA PHE A 195 -2.42 4.36 2.65
C PHE A 195 -3.59 4.70 3.57
N VAL A 196 -3.50 4.36 4.85
CA VAL A 196 -4.52 4.74 5.84
C VAL A 196 -4.31 6.14 6.41
N GLY A 197 -3.28 6.85 5.93
CA GLY A 197 -2.96 8.24 6.25
C GLY A 197 -2.06 8.39 7.48
N ASN A 198 -1.32 9.49 7.49
CA ASN A 198 -0.43 9.89 8.57
C ASN A 198 -0.40 11.43 8.68
N ASP A 199 0.54 11.99 9.42
CA ASP A 199 0.67 13.44 9.59
C ASP A 199 1.09 14.17 8.30
N PHE A 200 1.61 13.46 7.31
CA PHE A 200 2.14 14.03 6.05
C PHE A 200 1.23 13.81 4.86
N LEU A 201 0.56 12.65 4.80
CA LEU A 201 -0.30 12.25 3.69
C LEU A 201 -1.73 11.95 4.17
N PRO A 202 -2.76 12.40 3.45
CA PRO A 202 -4.13 12.00 3.73
C PRO A 202 -4.33 10.52 3.36
N HIS A 203 -5.25 9.85 4.06
CA HIS A 203 -5.63 8.47 3.72
C HIS A 203 -6.24 8.39 2.32
N LEU A 204 -6.06 7.26 1.65
CA LEU A 204 -6.75 6.99 0.39
C LEU A 204 -8.26 6.88 0.63
N PRO A 205 -9.08 7.38 -0.30
CA PRO A 205 -10.54 7.33 -0.16
C PRO A 205 -11.04 5.89 -0.02
N GLY A 206 -11.84 5.64 1.02
CA GLY A 206 -12.37 4.32 1.33
C GLY A 206 -11.45 3.42 2.16
N LEU A 207 -10.24 3.89 2.50
CA LEU A 207 -9.32 3.18 3.38
C LEU A 207 -9.31 3.82 4.78
N HIS A 208 -10.32 3.52 5.58
CA HIS A 208 -10.39 3.99 6.95
C HIS A 208 -9.95 2.90 7.93
N ILE A 209 -9.07 3.26 8.87
CA ILE A 209 -8.54 2.33 9.86
C ILE A 209 -9.64 1.62 10.67
N ASN A 210 -10.75 2.32 10.94
CA ASN A 210 -11.89 1.78 11.69
C ASN A 210 -12.80 0.84 10.87
N GLU A 211 -12.53 0.65 9.58
CA GLU A 211 -13.33 -0.13 8.64
C GLU A 211 -12.59 -1.38 8.15
N GLY A 212 -11.56 -1.83 8.86
CA GLY A 212 -10.80 -3.02 8.48
C GLY A 212 -9.84 -2.84 7.29
N ALA A 213 -9.44 -1.59 7.02
CA ALA A 213 -8.55 -1.28 5.90
C ALA A 213 -7.18 -1.97 6.01
N ILE A 214 -6.67 -2.13 7.24
CA ILE A 214 -5.36 -2.74 7.48
C ILE A 214 -5.40 -4.24 7.16
N GLU A 215 -6.41 -4.96 7.65
CA GLU A 215 -6.61 -6.38 7.38
C GLU A 215 -6.75 -6.65 5.88
N MET A 216 -7.48 -5.80 5.18
CA MET A 216 -7.62 -5.88 3.73
C MET A 216 -6.28 -5.67 3.01
N LEU A 217 -5.51 -4.65 3.41
CA LEU A 217 -4.18 -4.40 2.85
C LEU A 217 -3.25 -5.60 3.02
N PHE A 218 -3.31 -6.28 4.17
CA PHE A 218 -2.53 -7.50 4.42
C PHE A 218 -2.96 -8.66 3.52
N GLN A 219 -4.26 -8.85 3.33
CA GLN A 219 -4.76 -9.88 2.41
C GLN A 219 -4.30 -9.62 0.97
N ILE A 220 -4.38 -8.37 0.50
CA ILE A 220 -3.86 -7.97 -0.80
C ILE A 220 -2.36 -8.20 -0.89
N TYR A 221 -1.60 -7.79 0.12
CA TYR A 221 -0.16 -7.99 0.16
C TYR A 221 0.22 -9.47 0.07
N GLN A 222 -0.42 -10.32 0.88
CA GLN A 222 -0.20 -11.77 0.87
C GLN A 222 -0.57 -12.42 -0.48
N LYS A 223 -1.53 -11.85 -1.19
CA LYS A 223 -1.91 -12.28 -2.55
C LYS A 223 -0.88 -11.88 -3.59
N ILE A 224 -0.38 -10.64 -3.52
CA ILE A 224 0.45 -10.04 -4.57
C ILE A 224 1.92 -10.38 -4.42
N LEU A 225 2.47 -10.43 -3.22
CA LEU A 225 3.91 -10.58 -2.98
C LEU A 225 4.54 -11.77 -3.71
N PRO A 226 3.91 -12.98 -3.80
CA PRO A 226 4.45 -14.10 -4.56
C PRO A 226 4.65 -13.81 -6.06
N HIS A 227 3.97 -12.80 -6.59
CA HIS A 227 4.01 -12.42 -8.00
C HIS A 227 4.78 -11.11 -8.25
N ALA A 228 5.17 -10.41 -7.20
CA ALA A 228 5.81 -9.09 -7.29
C ALA A 228 7.30 -9.14 -7.68
N GLY A 229 7.92 -10.33 -7.64
CA GLY A 229 9.34 -10.49 -7.94
C GLY A 229 10.29 -9.90 -6.89
N GLY A 230 9.77 -9.50 -5.72
CA GLY A 230 10.51 -8.92 -4.61
C GLY A 230 9.62 -8.08 -3.70
N TYR A 231 10.21 -7.49 -2.67
CA TYR A 231 9.51 -6.64 -1.69
C TYR A 231 9.16 -5.26 -2.29
N LEU A 232 8.12 -4.60 -1.76
CA LEU A 232 7.61 -3.32 -2.26
C LEU A 232 8.56 -2.16 -1.95
N ASN A 233 9.33 -2.30 -0.89
CA ASN A 233 10.28 -1.33 -0.38
C ASN A 233 11.63 -2.03 -0.15
N GLU A 234 12.69 -1.41 -0.58
CA GLU A 234 14.05 -1.90 -0.37
C GLU A 234 14.86 -0.82 0.36
N GLN A 235 15.06 -1.01 1.67
CA GLN A 235 15.82 -0.10 2.53
C GLN A 235 15.38 1.37 2.43
N GLY A 236 14.07 1.61 2.54
CA GLY A 236 13.50 2.95 2.44
C GLY A 236 13.26 3.45 1.01
N THR A 237 13.63 2.69 0.00
CA THR A 237 13.39 3.04 -1.40
C THR A 237 12.17 2.28 -1.94
N LEU A 238 11.13 3.02 -2.28
CA LEU A 238 9.91 2.50 -2.88
C LEU A 238 10.21 1.89 -4.26
N ARG A 239 9.56 0.76 -4.55
CA ARG A 239 9.56 0.12 -5.87
C ARG A 239 8.20 0.36 -6.56
N PRO A 240 8.08 1.43 -7.36
CA PRO A 240 6.80 1.84 -7.93
C PRO A 240 6.15 0.78 -8.81
N GLU A 241 6.96 0.01 -9.54
CA GLU A 241 6.50 -1.10 -10.38
C GLU A 241 5.82 -2.22 -9.57
N ARG A 242 6.30 -2.50 -8.35
CA ARG A 242 5.70 -3.49 -7.45
C ARG A 242 4.50 -2.90 -6.72
N LEU A 243 4.57 -1.62 -6.35
CA LEU A 243 3.45 -0.90 -5.76
C LEU A 243 2.25 -0.86 -6.71
N GLN A 244 2.47 -0.74 -8.04
CA GLN A 244 1.40 -0.77 -9.03
C GLN A 244 0.55 -2.04 -8.93
N LEU A 245 1.14 -3.19 -8.59
CA LEU A 245 0.38 -4.44 -8.42
C LEU A 245 -0.60 -4.36 -7.24
N VAL A 246 -0.17 -3.77 -6.13
CA VAL A 246 -1.03 -3.54 -4.96
C VAL A 246 -2.16 -2.58 -5.31
N ILE A 247 -1.85 -1.50 -6.01
CA ILE A 247 -2.83 -0.51 -6.46
C ILE A 247 -3.88 -1.15 -7.38
N ASN A 248 -3.46 -2.01 -8.31
CA ASN A 248 -4.38 -2.68 -9.22
C ASN A 248 -5.43 -3.53 -8.47
N GLU A 249 -5.02 -4.23 -7.41
CA GLU A 249 -5.96 -4.97 -6.55
C GLU A 249 -6.87 -4.02 -5.75
N LEU A 250 -6.33 -2.94 -5.24
CA LEU A 250 -7.11 -1.92 -4.52
C LEU A 250 -8.14 -1.23 -5.42
N CYS A 251 -7.87 -1.09 -6.73
CA CYS A 251 -8.83 -0.55 -7.69
C CYS A 251 -10.11 -1.39 -7.77
N GLN A 252 -9.99 -2.72 -7.71
CA GLN A 252 -11.15 -3.61 -7.70
C GLN A 252 -12.01 -3.37 -6.45
N PHE A 253 -11.37 -3.24 -5.29
CA PHE A 253 -12.04 -2.93 -4.04
C PHE A 253 -12.74 -1.56 -4.08
N GLU A 254 -12.08 -0.52 -4.60
CA GLU A 254 -12.69 0.80 -4.78
C GLU A 254 -13.95 0.73 -5.64
N ARG A 255 -13.89 -0.03 -6.74
CA ARG A 255 -15.01 -0.22 -7.67
C ARG A 255 -16.18 -0.94 -7.00
N GLU A 256 -15.92 -2.00 -6.23
CA GLU A 256 -16.96 -2.74 -5.52
C GLU A 256 -17.64 -1.89 -4.43
N ASN A 257 -16.87 -1.15 -3.65
CA ASN A 257 -17.40 -0.21 -2.67
C ASN A 257 -18.24 0.88 -3.34
N PHE A 258 -17.76 1.44 -4.45
CA PHE A 258 -18.51 2.43 -5.20
C PHE A 258 -19.87 1.90 -5.68
N ILE A 259 -19.90 0.68 -6.23
CA ILE A 259 -21.15 0.05 -6.67
C ILE A 259 -22.09 -0.14 -5.48
N ARG A 260 -21.61 -0.69 -4.38
CA ARG A 260 -22.40 -0.91 -3.17
C ARG A 260 -23.03 0.38 -2.63
N ASP A 261 -22.25 1.44 -2.56
CA ASP A 261 -22.65 2.68 -1.87
C ASP A 261 -23.44 3.64 -2.78
N HIS A 262 -23.17 3.66 -4.09
CA HIS A 262 -23.72 4.62 -5.02
C HIS A 262 -24.64 4.02 -6.10
N MET A 263 -24.65 2.70 -6.25
CA MET A 263 -25.45 1.99 -7.26
C MET A 263 -26.19 0.76 -6.69
N PRO A 264 -26.82 0.85 -5.50
CA PRO A 264 -27.40 -0.33 -4.83
C PRO A 264 -28.51 -1.01 -5.64
N ASN A 265 -29.13 -0.30 -6.59
CA ASN A 265 -30.19 -0.82 -7.43
C ASN A 265 -29.69 -1.37 -8.77
N LEU A 266 -28.40 -1.27 -9.06
CA LEU A 266 -27.83 -1.82 -10.29
C LEU A 266 -27.70 -3.34 -10.14
N ARG A 267 -28.48 -4.08 -10.95
CA ARG A 267 -28.42 -5.53 -10.93
C ARG A 267 -27.14 -6.01 -11.61
N ARG A 268 -26.26 -6.64 -10.82
CA ARG A 268 -25.09 -7.33 -11.36
C ARG A 268 -25.56 -8.50 -12.21
N PRO A 269 -25.06 -8.66 -13.45
CA PRO A 269 -25.31 -9.85 -14.25
C PRO A 269 -24.91 -11.12 -13.47
N VAL A 270 -25.68 -12.19 -13.65
CA VAL A 270 -25.39 -13.45 -12.96
C VAL A 270 -24.25 -14.14 -13.68
N GLU A 271 -23.12 -14.26 -13.01
CA GLU A 271 -22.00 -15.04 -13.50
C GLU A 271 -22.36 -16.52 -13.44
N LYS A 272 -22.73 -17.09 -14.57
CA LYS A 272 -22.98 -18.53 -14.66
C LYS A 272 -21.62 -19.23 -14.66
N LYS A 273 -21.25 -19.82 -13.53
CA LYS A 273 -20.04 -20.64 -13.45
C LYS A 273 -20.26 -21.96 -14.15
N TYR A 274 -19.77 -22.07 -15.37
CA TYR A 274 -19.68 -23.33 -16.09
C TYR A 274 -18.44 -24.08 -15.58
N HIS A 275 -18.62 -24.89 -14.54
CA HIS A 275 -17.52 -25.62 -13.92
C HIS A 275 -17.12 -26.84 -14.72
N SER A 276 -15.94 -26.86 -15.33
CA SER A 276 -15.21 -28.11 -15.51
C SER A 276 -14.65 -28.52 -14.14
N LYS A 277 -15.05 -29.68 -13.63
CA LYS A 277 -14.48 -30.18 -12.35
C LYS A 277 -12.97 -30.38 -12.51
N GLN A 278 -12.17 -29.71 -11.70
CA GLN A 278 -10.74 -30.01 -11.57
C GLN A 278 -10.58 -31.47 -11.17
N MET A 279 -9.98 -32.27 -12.02
CA MET A 279 -9.62 -33.66 -11.75
C MET A 279 -8.11 -33.83 -11.67
N LEU A 280 -7.68 -34.80 -10.87
CA LEU A 280 -6.27 -35.14 -10.69
C LEU A 280 -5.58 -35.52 -12.02
N PRO A 281 -4.25 -35.31 -12.15
CA PRO A 281 -3.51 -35.73 -13.34
C PRO A 281 -3.77 -37.20 -13.66
N GLY A 282 -4.18 -37.48 -14.89
CA GLY A 282 -4.57 -38.82 -15.38
C GLY A 282 -6.09 -39.13 -15.39
N GLN A 283 -6.92 -38.20 -14.82
CA GLN A 283 -8.38 -38.34 -14.81
C GLN A 283 -9.10 -37.16 -15.50
N MET A 284 -8.40 -36.43 -16.36
CA MET A 284 -8.95 -35.28 -17.05
C MET A 284 -10.07 -35.73 -17.97
N VAL A 285 -11.24 -35.09 -17.82
CA VAL A 285 -12.40 -35.29 -18.70
C VAL A 285 -12.64 -33.94 -19.38
N VAL A 286 -12.68 -33.96 -20.71
CA VAL A 286 -12.89 -32.78 -21.55
C VAL A 286 -14.08 -32.96 -22.47
N HIS A 287 -14.71 -31.87 -22.85
CA HIS A 287 -15.72 -31.89 -23.90
C HIS A 287 -15.08 -32.10 -25.29
N ARG A 288 -15.85 -32.64 -26.24
CA ARG A 288 -15.34 -32.92 -27.57
C ARG A 288 -14.77 -31.68 -28.29
N HIS A 289 -15.37 -30.51 -28.12
CA HIS A 289 -14.83 -29.26 -28.68
C HIS A 289 -13.53 -28.84 -28.00
N ASN A 290 -13.37 -29.05 -26.69
CA ASN A 290 -12.12 -28.76 -25.98
C ASN A 290 -11.01 -29.69 -26.45
N GLN A 291 -11.32 -30.93 -26.82
CA GLN A 291 -10.34 -31.84 -27.42
C GLN A 291 -9.81 -31.30 -28.76
N LEU A 292 -10.67 -30.71 -29.59
CA LEU A 292 -10.25 -30.07 -30.84
C LEU A 292 -9.29 -28.89 -30.58
N GLU A 293 -9.52 -28.09 -29.54
CA GLU A 293 -8.64 -26.98 -29.17
C GLU A 293 -7.30 -27.47 -28.56
N ILE A 294 -7.32 -28.58 -27.84
CA ILE A 294 -6.08 -29.23 -27.36
C ILE A 294 -5.24 -29.71 -28.56
N GLU A 295 -5.89 -30.35 -29.54
CA GLU A 295 -5.24 -30.78 -30.79
C GLU A 295 -4.75 -29.59 -31.61
N ARG A 296 -5.47 -28.46 -31.61
CA ARG A 296 -5.08 -27.22 -32.27
C ARG A 296 -3.83 -26.62 -31.65
N MET A 297 -3.73 -26.58 -30.31
CA MET A 297 -2.53 -26.14 -29.58
C MET A 297 -1.33 -27.06 -29.87
N TYR A 298 -1.56 -28.38 -29.89
CA TYR A 298 -0.51 -29.34 -30.24
C TYR A 298 0.02 -29.10 -31.66
N LYS A 299 -0.87 -28.96 -32.65
CA LYS A 299 -0.50 -28.68 -34.04
C LYS A 299 0.24 -27.34 -34.20
N PHE A 300 -0.24 -26.30 -33.51
CA PHE A 300 0.44 -25.02 -33.48
C PHE A 300 1.89 -25.16 -33.03
N MET A 301 2.13 -25.87 -31.94
CA MET A 301 3.48 -26.05 -31.41
C MET A 301 4.37 -26.84 -32.37
N ILE A 302 3.85 -27.91 -32.96
CA ILE A 302 4.62 -28.70 -33.94
C ILE A 302 4.96 -27.87 -35.17
N GLN A 303 3.98 -27.17 -35.77
CA GLN A 303 4.22 -26.31 -36.93
C GLN A 303 5.27 -25.23 -36.67
N TYR A 304 5.25 -24.65 -35.48
CA TYR A 304 6.25 -23.65 -35.12
C TYR A 304 7.65 -24.25 -34.95
N LEU A 305 7.77 -25.43 -34.38
CA LEU A 305 9.07 -26.11 -34.23
C LEU A 305 9.65 -26.60 -35.59
N GLU A 306 8.77 -26.99 -36.52
CA GLU A 306 9.20 -27.42 -37.87
C GLU A 306 9.70 -26.26 -38.73
N ASP A 307 9.03 -25.13 -38.67
CA ASP A 307 9.39 -23.92 -39.45
C ASP A 307 9.26 -22.63 -38.67
N PRO A 308 10.18 -22.35 -37.72
CA PRO A 308 10.11 -21.17 -36.86
C PRO A 308 10.13 -19.85 -37.59
N LYS A 309 10.64 -19.82 -38.84
CA LYS A 309 10.78 -18.58 -39.63
C LYS A 309 9.49 -18.17 -40.33
N ASN A 310 8.68 -19.12 -40.73
CA ASN A 310 7.46 -18.87 -41.50
C ASN A 310 6.17 -19.18 -40.75
N ALA A 311 6.22 -19.98 -39.68
CA ALA A 311 5.05 -20.27 -38.85
C ALA A 311 4.64 -19.03 -38.02
N LYS A 312 3.34 -18.85 -37.81
CA LYS A 312 2.81 -17.81 -36.89
C LYS A 312 3.31 -18.12 -35.48
N PRO A 313 3.87 -17.12 -34.75
CA PRO A 313 4.39 -17.35 -33.39
C PRO A 313 3.30 -17.28 -32.30
N GLU A 314 2.04 -17.19 -32.70
CA GLU A 314 0.91 -16.94 -31.81
C GLU A 314 -0.35 -17.69 -32.25
N ILE A 315 -1.18 -18.04 -31.28
CA ILE A 315 -2.49 -18.67 -31.50
C ILE A 315 -3.52 -18.01 -30.57
N PHE A 316 -4.67 -17.67 -31.10
CA PHE A 316 -5.73 -16.98 -30.39
C PHE A 316 -6.82 -17.95 -29.91
N PHE A 317 -7.27 -17.76 -28.65
CA PHE A 317 -8.41 -18.44 -28.07
C PHE A 317 -9.44 -17.40 -27.66
N THR A 318 -10.63 -17.48 -28.24
CA THR A 318 -11.74 -16.58 -27.91
C THR A 318 -12.18 -16.77 -26.47
N ARG A 319 -12.78 -15.74 -25.88
CA ARG A 319 -13.36 -15.82 -24.53
C ARG A 319 -14.36 -16.98 -24.38
N TYR A 320 -15.08 -17.30 -25.44
CA TYR A 320 -15.96 -18.47 -25.49
C TYR A 320 -15.20 -19.78 -25.25
N GLN A 321 -14.07 -19.98 -25.94
CA GLN A 321 -13.25 -21.18 -25.79
C GLN A 321 -12.63 -21.23 -24.39
N LEU A 322 -12.23 -20.06 -23.84
CA LEU A 322 -11.69 -19.94 -22.49
C LEU A 322 -12.70 -20.30 -21.40
N MET A 323 -13.96 -19.93 -21.52
CA MET A 323 -14.98 -20.19 -20.48
C MET A 323 -15.05 -21.64 -20.01
N THR A 324 -14.75 -22.58 -20.90
CA THR A 324 -14.85 -24.03 -20.61
C THR A 324 -13.49 -24.69 -20.40
N MET A 325 -12.40 -24.04 -20.82
CA MET A 325 -11.06 -24.66 -20.84
C MET A 325 -9.91 -23.71 -20.48
N GLU A 326 -10.18 -22.58 -19.86
CA GLU A 326 -9.17 -21.60 -19.46
C GLU A 326 -7.98 -22.26 -18.72
N TRP A 327 -8.27 -23.02 -17.68
CA TRP A 327 -7.25 -23.74 -16.92
C TRP A 327 -6.46 -24.77 -17.74
N ILE A 328 -7.08 -25.35 -18.79
CA ILE A 328 -6.42 -26.28 -19.73
C ILE A 328 -5.45 -25.51 -20.61
N ILE A 329 -5.88 -24.38 -21.18
CA ILE A 329 -5.05 -23.51 -22.03
C ILE A 329 -3.86 -22.99 -21.24
N HIS A 330 -4.08 -22.47 -20.03
CA HIS A 330 -3.01 -22.04 -19.13
C HIS A 330 -2.07 -23.18 -18.76
N GLY A 331 -2.62 -24.37 -18.47
CA GLY A 331 -1.83 -25.56 -18.18
C GLY A 331 -0.95 -26.00 -19.35
N MET A 332 -1.50 -26.01 -20.57
CA MET A 332 -0.76 -26.33 -21.79
C MET A 332 0.31 -25.29 -22.11
N ALA A 333 -0.03 -24.01 -22.06
CA ALA A 333 0.92 -22.92 -22.30
C ALA A 333 2.09 -22.99 -21.33
N LYS A 334 1.81 -23.12 -20.04
CA LYS A 334 2.84 -23.28 -19.01
C LYS A 334 3.72 -24.53 -19.23
N ALA A 335 3.14 -25.66 -19.55
CA ALA A 335 3.87 -26.89 -19.77
C ALA A 335 4.77 -26.82 -21.02
N LEU A 336 4.33 -26.14 -22.07
CA LEU A 336 5.09 -25.93 -23.29
C LEU A 336 6.11 -24.79 -23.19
N GLY A 337 6.00 -23.91 -22.18
CA GLY A 337 6.85 -22.73 -22.01
C GLY A 337 6.45 -21.60 -22.97
N LEU A 338 5.15 -21.42 -23.17
CA LEU A 338 4.55 -20.34 -23.97
C LEU A 338 4.07 -19.22 -23.04
N ASP A 339 4.09 -17.98 -23.52
CA ASP A 339 3.56 -16.82 -22.83
C ASP A 339 2.07 -16.63 -23.15
N LEU A 340 1.37 -15.93 -22.24
CA LEU A 340 -0.06 -15.62 -22.37
C LEU A 340 -0.26 -14.10 -22.35
N ILE A 341 -1.12 -13.60 -23.26
CA ILE A 341 -1.65 -12.23 -23.20
C ILE A 341 -3.16 -12.36 -23.09
N GLU A 342 -3.68 -12.07 -21.91
CA GLU A 342 -5.08 -12.19 -21.56
C GLU A 342 -5.84 -10.91 -21.90
N ASP A 343 -7.16 -11.05 -22.14
CA ASP A 343 -8.09 -9.94 -22.40
C ASP A 343 -7.66 -8.99 -23.53
N ASP A 344 -6.99 -9.52 -24.56
CA ASP A 344 -6.55 -8.79 -25.72
C ASP A 344 -7.46 -9.02 -26.93
N TYR A 345 -7.40 -8.15 -27.93
CA TYR A 345 -8.20 -8.22 -29.14
C TYR A 345 -7.46 -8.97 -30.26
N ASP A 346 -8.20 -9.83 -30.96
CA ASP A 346 -7.76 -10.29 -32.27
C ASP A 346 -8.09 -9.23 -33.33
N PRO A 347 -7.08 -8.60 -33.96
CA PRO A 347 -7.30 -7.52 -34.91
C PRO A 347 -8.03 -7.96 -36.19
N GLU A 348 -8.09 -9.26 -36.49
CA GLU A 348 -8.81 -9.78 -37.66
C GLU A 348 -10.31 -9.97 -37.38
N THR A 349 -10.68 -10.32 -36.14
CA THR A 349 -12.05 -10.67 -35.79
C THR A 349 -12.73 -9.68 -34.86
N ASP A 350 -11.99 -8.75 -34.28
CA ASP A 350 -12.44 -7.80 -33.24
C ASP A 350 -13.07 -8.48 -32.01
N ILE A 351 -12.59 -9.69 -31.70
CA ILE A 351 -13.06 -10.51 -30.57
C ILE A 351 -12.02 -10.46 -29.46
N VAL A 352 -12.48 -10.32 -28.21
CA VAL A 352 -11.64 -10.39 -27.02
C VAL A 352 -11.35 -11.85 -26.66
N GLY A 353 -10.11 -12.13 -26.29
CA GLY A 353 -9.69 -13.46 -25.88
C GLY A 353 -8.27 -13.48 -25.32
N THR A 354 -7.63 -14.63 -25.40
CA THR A 354 -6.25 -14.81 -24.93
C THR A 354 -5.37 -15.27 -26.08
N TRP A 355 -4.28 -14.55 -26.28
CA TRP A 355 -3.19 -14.97 -27.14
C TRP A 355 -2.24 -15.90 -26.38
N VAL A 356 -1.97 -17.04 -26.97
CA VAL A 356 -0.86 -17.91 -26.53
C VAL A 356 0.29 -17.71 -27.52
N ILE A 357 1.41 -17.22 -27.02
CA ILE A 357 2.52 -16.77 -27.86
C ILE A 357 3.81 -17.49 -27.53
N VAL A 358 4.63 -17.71 -28.54
CA VAL A 358 6.01 -18.15 -28.34
C VAL A 358 6.79 -17.03 -27.62
N PRO A 359 7.62 -17.33 -26.61
CA PRO A 359 8.34 -16.31 -25.85
C PRO A 359 9.05 -15.28 -26.72
N THR A 360 8.91 -14.01 -26.40
CA THR A 360 9.40 -12.88 -27.20
C THR A 360 10.90 -12.94 -27.48
N ASN A 361 11.69 -13.48 -26.55
CA ASN A 361 13.13 -13.70 -26.74
C ASN A 361 13.42 -14.72 -27.83
N VAL A 362 12.61 -15.79 -27.93
CA VAL A 362 12.73 -16.82 -29.00
C VAL A 362 12.35 -16.21 -30.33
N GLN A 363 11.25 -15.47 -30.42
CA GLN A 363 10.85 -14.79 -31.65
C GLN A 363 11.90 -13.80 -32.15
N LYS A 364 12.51 -13.02 -31.24
CA LYS A 364 13.61 -12.09 -31.59
C LYS A 364 14.83 -12.82 -32.12
N ALA A 365 15.24 -13.92 -31.48
CA ALA A 365 16.37 -14.72 -31.91
C ALA A 365 16.14 -15.32 -33.32
N VAL A 366 14.94 -15.82 -33.61
CA VAL A 366 14.56 -16.31 -34.93
C VAL A 366 14.60 -15.20 -36.00
N LYS A 367 14.05 -14.01 -35.68
CA LYS A 367 14.07 -12.84 -36.60
C LYS A 367 15.47 -12.32 -36.84
N ASN A 368 16.35 -12.34 -35.87
CA ASN A 368 17.73 -11.87 -35.98
C ASN A 368 18.61 -12.86 -36.75
N GLY A 369 18.15 -14.07 -37.05
CA GLY A 369 18.91 -15.10 -37.73
C GLY A 369 19.94 -15.79 -36.84
N ASP A 370 19.70 -15.82 -35.52
CA ASP A 370 20.54 -16.51 -34.57
C ASP A 370 20.57 -18.01 -34.87
N ASP A 371 21.60 -18.69 -34.37
CA ASP A 371 21.77 -20.12 -34.53
C ASP A 371 20.64 -20.88 -33.81
N LEU A 372 19.68 -21.38 -34.57
CA LEU A 372 18.46 -22.05 -34.04
C LEU A 372 18.78 -23.29 -33.21
N GLU A 373 19.93 -23.95 -33.49
CA GLU A 373 20.37 -25.11 -32.71
C GLU A 373 20.82 -24.75 -31.29
N LYS A 374 21.02 -23.46 -30.97
CA LYS A 374 21.39 -22.99 -29.65
C LYS A 374 20.21 -22.46 -28.82
N ILE A 375 19.01 -22.45 -29.37
CA ILE A 375 17.80 -21.98 -28.70
C ILE A 375 17.08 -23.16 -28.03
N PRO A 376 17.16 -23.33 -26.69
CA PRO A 376 16.61 -24.51 -26.01
C PRO A 376 15.14 -24.78 -26.28
N PHE A 377 14.35 -23.70 -26.49
CA PHE A 377 12.94 -23.80 -26.81
C PHE A 377 12.70 -24.55 -28.13
N LEU A 378 13.54 -24.31 -29.14
CA LEU A 378 13.41 -24.88 -30.48
C LEU A 378 14.03 -26.30 -30.59
N GLN A 379 14.70 -26.78 -29.54
CA GLN A 379 15.27 -28.12 -29.49
C GLN A 379 14.26 -29.20 -29.09
N LYS A 380 13.02 -28.81 -28.75
CA LYS A 380 11.96 -29.80 -28.46
C LYS A 380 11.61 -30.58 -29.71
N THR A 381 11.62 -31.88 -29.61
CA THR A 381 11.17 -32.80 -30.67
C THR A 381 9.63 -32.94 -30.62
N GLU A 382 9.05 -33.48 -31.70
CA GLU A 382 7.62 -33.84 -31.68
C GLU A 382 7.30 -34.80 -30.53
N GLU A 383 8.20 -35.72 -30.22
CA GLU A 383 8.04 -36.67 -29.12
C GLU A 383 8.05 -35.97 -27.75
N ASP A 384 8.89 -34.95 -27.57
CA ASP A 384 8.89 -34.13 -26.36
C ASP A 384 7.59 -33.36 -26.21
N VAL A 385 7.11 -32.73 -27.27
CA VAL A 385 5.82 -32.03 -27.26
C VAL A 385 4.68 -32.99 -26.97
N ARG A 386 4.68 -34.16 -27.58
CA ARG A 386 3.68 -35.21 -27.34
C ARG A 386 3.70 -35.69 -25.89
N ARG A 387 4.90 -35.89 -25.32
CA ARG A 387 5.08 -36.27 -23.91
C ARG A 387 4.57 -35.18 -22.96
N ILE A 388 4.93 -33.92 -23.21
CA ILE A 388 4.48 -32.77 -22.43
C ILE A 388 2.95 -32.63 -22.49
N MET A 389 2.38 -32.78 -23.68
CA MET A 389 0.95 -32.65 -23.94
C MET A 389 0.14 -33.89 -23.58
N HIS A 390 0.79 -35.03 -23.30
CA HIS A 390 0.12 -36.31 -23.02
C HIS A 390 -1.00 -36.20 -21.97
N PRO A 391 -0.86 -35.51 -20.85
CA PRO A 391 -1.94 -35.39 -19.87
C PRO A 391 -3.22 -34.75 -20.45
N PHE A 392 -3.06 -33.86 -21.42
CA PHE A 392 -4.16 -33.17 -22.11
C PHE A 392 -4.71 -33.99 -23.27
N LEU A 393 -3.86 -34.55 -24.13
CA LEU A 393 -4.22 -35.35 -25.28
C LEU A 393 -4.88 -36.69 -24.90
N ALA A 394 -4.50 -37.29 -23.78
CA ALA A 394 -5.06 -38.51 -23.23
C ALA A 394 -6.35 -38.29 -22.42
N ALA A 395 -6.84 -37.05 -22.35
CA ALA A 395 -8.08 -36.74 -21.64
C ALA A 395 -9.28 -37.51 -22.21
N ARG A 396 -10.08 -38.08 -21.33
CA ARG A 396 -11.30 -38.79 -21.75
C ARG A 396 -12.32 -37.78 -22.23
N VAL A 397 -12.91 -38.02 -23.41
CA VAL A 397 -13.98 -37.19 -23.93
C VAL A 397 -15.27 -37.55 -23.18
N TYR A 398 -15.86 -36.56 -22.55
CA TYR A 398 -17.15 -36.69 -21.92
C TYR A 398 -18.24 -36.35 -22.92
N CYS A 399 -19.10 -37.31 -23.25
CA CYS A 399 -20.33 -37.06 -24.01
C CYS A 399 -21.40 -36.61 -23.01
N MET A 400 -21.45 -35.33 -22.70
CA MET A 400 -22.60 -34.73 -22.02
C MET A 400 -23.69 -34.38 -23.02
N ASP A 401 -24.94 -34.50 -22.56
CA ASP A 401 -26.08 -34.02 -23.31
C ASP A 401 -25.87 -32.54 -23.68
N TYR A 402 -26.06 -32.24 -24.93
CA TYR A 402 -25.94 -30.92 -25.55
C TYR A 402 -26.84 -29.84 -24.89
N GLU A 403 -27.80 -30.29 -24.06
CA GLU A 403 -28.77 -29.42 -23.37
C GLU A 403 -28.22 -28.58 -22.22
N GLN A 404 -26.98 -28.82 -21.76
CA GLN A 404 -26.40 -28.07 -20.62
C GLN A 404 -25.32 -27.05 -21.03
N MET A 405 -24.97 -26.95 -22.29
CA MET A 405 -24.05 -25.91 -22.76
C MET A 405 -24.81 -24.65 -23.19
N PRO A 406 -24.41 -23.47 -22.75
CA PRO A 406 -25.01 -22.25 -23.25
C PRO A 406 -24.78 -22.15 -24.75
N SER A 407 -25.82 -21.76 -25.47
CA SER A 407 -25.71 -21.45 -26.89
C SER A 407 -24.80 -20.21 -27.08
N LEU A 408 -24.19 -20.09 -28.26
CA LEU A 408 -23.43 -18.87 -28.64
C LEU A 408 -24.25 -17.59 -28.36
N LEU A 409 -25.55 -17.66 -28.64
CA LEU A 409 -26.48 -16.53 -28.44
C LEU A 409 -26.68 -16.18 -26.97
N GLU A 410 -26.66 -17.17 -26.06
CA GLU A 410 -26.73 -16.92 -24.60
C GLU A 410 -25.46 -16.32 -24.07
N LEU A 411 -24.30 -16.70 -24.58
CA LEU A 411 -23.01 -16.16 -24.21
C LEU A 411 -22.83 -14.73 -24.72
N GLU A 412 -23.15 -14.46 -25.97
CA GLU A 412 -23.17 -13.09 -26.53
C GLU A 412 -24.15 -12.19 -25.75
N LYS A 413 -25.28 -12.74 -25.27
CA LYS A 413 -26.20 -12.00 -24.43
C LYS A 413 -25.59 -11.69 -23.05
N GLU A 414 -24.95 -12.66 -22.43
CA GLU A 414 -24.29 -12.50 -21.14
C GLU A 414 -23.15 -11.48 -21.24
N GLU A 415 -22.32 -11.56 -22.27
CA GLU A 415 -21.23 -10.60 -22.53
C GLU A 415 -21.77 -9.18 -22.77
N ARG A 416 -22.86 -9.06 -23.53
CA ARG A 416 -23.53 -7.78 -23.73
C ARG A 416 -24.10 -7.20 -22.42
N GLU A 417 -24.68 -8.05 -21.55
CA GLU A 417 -25.19 -7.64 -20.24
C GLU A 417 -24.05 -7.15 -19.34
N TRP A 418 -22.90 -7.84 -19.34
CA TRP A 418 -21.70 -7.41 -18.61
C TRP A 418 -21.10 -6.12 -19.18
N SER A 419 -21.05 -5.97 -20.50
CA SER A 419 -20.57 -4.74 -21.15
C SER A 419 -21.43 -3.53 -20.76
N ILE A 420 -22.75 -3.65 -20.85
CA ILE A 420 -23.68 -2.60 -20.43
C ILE A 420 -23.52 -2.27 -18.94
N TYR A 421 -23.41 -3.30 -18.10
CA TYR A 421 -23.20 -3.13 -16.67
C TYR A 421 -21.90 -2.37 -16.37
N ASN A 422 -20.80 -2.81 -16.97
CA ASN A 422 -19.48 -2.20 -16.78
C ASN A 422 -19.47 -0.75 -17.29
N GLN A 423 -20.01 -0.49 -18.46
CA GLN A 423 -20.13 0.86 -19.01
C GLN A 423 -20.91 1.80 -18.07
N ALA A 424 -22.05 1.35 -17.55
CA ALA A 424 -22.85 2.13 -16.62
C ALA A 424 -22.10 2.46 -15.31
N VAL A 425 -21.31 1.49 -14.80
CA VAL A 425 -20.45 1.70 -13.62
C VAL A 425 -19.36 2.71 -13.92
N ASP A 426 -18.66 2.58 -15.05
CA ASP A 426 -17.52 3.43 -15.41
C ASP A 426 -17.94 4.87 -15.68
N GLU A 427 -19.07 5.08 -16.38
CA GLU A 427 -19.62 6.43 -16.58
C GLU A 427 -19.97 7.10 -15.25
N LYS A 428 -20.63 6.37 -14.34
CA LYS A 428 -21.02 6.88 -13.03
C LYS A 428 -19.82 7.16 -12.13
N LEU A 429 -18.84 6.25 -12.11
CA LEU A 429 -17.60 6.42 -11.36
C LEU A 429 -16.80 7.62 -11.90
N SER A 430 -16.71 7.79 -13.21
CA SER A 430 -16.03 8.94 -13.84
C SER A 430 -16.71 10.26 -13.49
N GLN A 431 -18.05 10.29 -13.46
CA GLN A 431 -18.80 11.46 -13.00
C GLN A 431 -18.53 11.76 -11.52
N PHE A 432 -18.53 10.72 -10.68
CA PHE A 432 -18.25 10.84 -9.25
C PHE A 432 -16.83 11.39 -8.99
N LYS A 433 -15.83 10.87 -9.71
CA LYS A 433 -14.44 11.35 -9.63
C LYS A 433 -14.34 12.83 -10.01
N ARG A 434 -15.00 13.26 -11.09
CA ARG A 434 -15.03 14.69 -11.47
C ARG A 434 -15.56 15.57 -10.36
N VAL A 435 -16.68 15.19 -9.75
CA VAL A 435 -17.27 15.94 -8.65
C VAL A 435 -16.32 15.95 -7.43
N TYR A 436 -15.70 14.82 -7.12
CA TYR A 436 -14.74 14.70 -6.02
C TYR A 436 -13.56 15.67 -6.20
N TYR A 437 -12.89 15.67 -7.36
CA TYR A 437 -11.75 16.52 -7.61
C TYR A 437 -12.11 18.00 -7.64
N GLN A 438 -13.20 18.34 -8.30
CA GLN A 438 -13.65 19.72 -8.37
C GLN A 438 -14.08 20.28 -7.02
N GLN A 439 -14.91 19.55 -6.27
CA GLN A 439 -15.46 20.05 -5.00
C GLN A 439 -14.46 20.00 -3.84
N LYS A 440 -13.61 18.98 -3.79
CA LYS A 440 -12.69 18.78 -2.65
C LYS A 440 -11.34 19.47 -2.84
N MET A 441 -10.87 19.64 -4.08
CA MET A 441 -9.52 20.11 -4.35
C MET A 441 -9.46 21.30 -5.30
N ASP A 442 -10.60 21.72 -5.85
CA ASP A 442 -10.67 22.72 -6.92
C ASP A 442 -9.76 22.37 -8.10
N LEU A 443 -9.68 21.06 -8.41
CA LEU A 443 -8.79 20.50 -9.41
C LEU A 443 -9.58 20.13 -10.67
N LYS A 444 -9.00 20.42 -11.83
CA LYS A 444 -9.52 19.95 -13.10
C LYS A 444 -9.32 18.44 -13.20
N SER A 445 -10.33 17.74 -13.74
CA SER A 445 -10.27 16.28 -13.94
C SER A 445 -9.69 15.91 -15.30
N ASP A 446 -8.71 16.69 -15.80
CA ASP A 446 -7.93 16.30 -16.98
C ASP A 446 -6.79 15.35 -16.58
N LYS A 447 -6.31 14.57 -17.56
CA LYS A 447 -5.31 13.53 -17.33
C LYS A 447 -4.02 14.10 -16.71
N GLU A 448 -3.61 15.27 -17.11
CA GLU A 448 -2.36 15.91 -16.67
C GLU A 448 -2.44 16.35 -15.18
N SER A 449 -3.53 17.03 -14.80
CA SER A 449 -3.75 17.45 -13.41
C SER A 449 -3.87 16.26 -12.45
N ILE A 450 -4.54 15.18 -12.89
CA ILE A 450 -4.67 13.97 -12.09
C ILE A 450 -3.34 13.24 -11.96
N HIS A 451 -2.58 13.16 -13.04
CA HIS A 451 -1.24 12.54 -13.01
C HIS A 451 -0.29 13.31 -12.07
N GLU A 452 -0.30 14.64 -12.07
CA GLU A 452 0.48 15.46 -11.14
C GLU A 452 0.07 15.20 -9.66
N LEU A 453 -1.24 15.09 -9.41
CA LEU A 453 -1.76 14.75 -8.07
C LEU A 453 -1.25 13.38 -7.61
N VAL A 454 -1.35 12.36 -8.47
CA VAL A 454 -0.88 11.00 -8.18
C VAL A 454 0.63 10.98 -7.97
N TYR A 455 1.39 11.66 -8.85
CA TYR A 455 2.83 11.78 -8.70
C TYR A 455 3.21 12.37 -7.34
N ASN A 456 2.59 13.51 -6.96
CA ASN A 456 2.89 14.17 -5.69
C ASN A 456 2.51 13.30 -4.47
N TYR A 457 1.48 12.43 -4.60
CA TYR A 457 1.12 11.50 -3.53
C TYR A 457 2.16 10.38 -3.38
N VAL A 458 2.57 9.74 -4.47
CA VAL A 458 3.58 8.66 -4.45
C VAL A 458 4.96 9.21 -4.08
N GLU A 459 5.32 10.42 -4.56
CA GLU A 459 6.51 11.15 -4.11
C GLU A 459 6.47 11.37 -2.59
N GLY A 460 5.29 11.69 -2.06
CA GLY A 460 5.09 11.81 -0.61
C GLY A 460 5.30 10.52 0.15
N MET A 461 4.87 9.39 -0.39
CA MET A 461 5.16 8.08 0.20
C MET A 461 6.67 7.85 0.27
N GLN A 462 7.41 8.15 -0.80
CA GLN A 462 8.86 8.05 -0.81
C GLN A 462 9.52 9.02 0.19
N TRP A 463 9.00 10.26 0.30
CA TRP A 463 9.50 11.23 1.28
C TRP A 463 9.32 10.73 2.73
N VAL A 464 8.15 10.16 3.04
CA VAL A 464 7.87 9.60 4.38
C VAL A 464 8.78 8.40 4.68
N LEU A 465 9.00 7.51 3.70
CA LEU A 465 9.95 6.41 3.87
C LEU A 465 11.35 6.92 4.21
N HIS A 466 11.89 7.86 3.45
CA HIS A 466 13.19 8.47 3.77
C HIS A 466 13.20 9.09 5.17
N TYR A 467 12.13 9.82 5.52
CA TYR A 467 12.03 10.46 6.82
C TYR A 467 12.08 9.46 7.98
N TYR A 468 11.46 8.30 7.79
CA TYR A 468 11.44 7.25 8.81
C TYR A 468 12.76 6.46 8.87
N TYR A 469 13.38 6.18 7.72
CA TYR A 469 14.59 5.36 7.64
C TYR A 469 15.88 6.12 7.91
N GLU A 470 16.03 7.27 7.28
CA GLU A 470 17.31 7.99 7.20
C GLU A 470 17.25 9.37 7.85
N GLY A 471 16.06 9.91 8.03
CA GLY A 471 15.81 11.27 8.44
C GLY A 471 15.28 12.13 7.29
N ASN A 472 15.24 13.45 7.49
CA ASN A 472 14.59 14.35 6.56
C ASN A 472 15.31 14.43 5.21
N ALA A 473 14.65 14.04 4.12
CA ALA A 473 15.16 14.15 2.76
C ALA A 473 15.00 15.57 2.17
N SER A 474 14.01 16.32 2.65
CA SER A 474 13.73 17.69 2.17
C SER A 474 12.92 18.48 3.20
N TRP A 475 13.44 19.61 3.63
CA TRP A 475 12.72 20.53 4.50
C TRP A 475 11.66 21.35 3.78
N GLY A 476 11.77 21.48 2.46
CA GLY A 476 10.84 22.23 1.63
C GLY A 476 9.70 21.42 1.07
N TRP A 477 9.81 20.10 1.07
CA TRP A 477 8.79 19.23 0.50
C TRP A 477 7.53 19.19 1.38
N PHE A 478 6.35 19.20 0.75
CA PHE A 478 5.06 18.97 1.39
C PHE A 478 4.06 18.49 0.35
N TYR A 479 3.10 17.70 0.78
CA TYR A 479 1.98 17.31 -0.06
C TYR A 479 1.07 18.51 -0.33
N ARG A 480 0.90 18.86 -1.62
CA ARG A 480 0.30 20.13 -2.04
C ARG A 480 -1.22 20.17 -1.93
N TYR A 481 -1.87 19.01 -1.75
CA TYR A 481 -3.31 18.87 -1.77
C TYR A 481 -3.86 18.52 -0.38
N HIS A 482 -5.17 18.71 -0.19
CA HIS A 482 -5.83 18.40 1.07
C HIS A 482 -6.38 16.98 1.15
N TYR A 483 -6.60 16.32 0.00
CA TYR A 483 -7.15 14.98 -0.12
C TYR A 483 -6.27 14.14 -1.05
N ALA A 484 -6.35 12.81 -0.86
CA ALA A 484 -5.63 11.88 -1.71
C ALA A 484 -6.32 11.70 -3.08
N PRO A 485 -5.58 11.23 -4.11
CA PRO A 485 -6.20 10.78 -5.36
C PRO A 485 -7.13 9.60 -5.12
N ARG A 486 -8.06 9.37 -6.06
CA ARG A 486 -8.83 8.12 -6.09
C ARG A 486 -7.92 6.98 -6.50
N ILE A 487 -8.12 5.80 -5.91
CA ILE A 487 -7.21 4.65 -6.10
C ILE A 487 -7.09 4.27 -7.58
N SER A 488 -8.21 4.27 -8.29
CA SER A 488 -8.26 3.93 -9.70
C SER A 488 -7.67 5.01 -10.65
N ASP A 489 -7.09 6.07 -10.11
CA ASP A 489 -6.34 7.07 -10.88
C ASP A 489 -4.81 6.90 -10.77
N PHE A 490 -4.34 5.95 -9.96
CA PHE A 490 -2.93 5.58 -9.89
C PHE A 490 -2.55 4.71 -11.09
N THR A 491 -2.49 5.31 -12.25
CA THR A 491 -2.09 4.65 -13.49
C THR A 491 -0.65 4.99 -13.83
N GLU A 492 0.09 4.01 -14.41
CA GLU A 492 1.43 4.23 -14.95
C GLU A 492 2.46 4.76 -13.94
N ILE A 493 2.35 4.35 -12.65
CA ILE A 493 3.29 4.81 -11.61
C ILE A 493 4.66 4.13 -11.68
N SER A 494 4.79 3.05 -12.45
CA SER A 494 6.02 2.23 -12.54
C SER A 494 7.26 3.02 -12.96
N ASP A 495 7.09 4.10 -13.73
CA ASP A 495 8.18 4.92 -14.25
C ASP A 495 8.52 6.13 -13.36
N PHE A 496 7.84 6.30 -12.23
CA PHE A 496 8.07 7.42 -11.34
C PHE A 496 9.47 7.38 -10.73
N LYS A 497 10.13 8.52 -10.77
CA LYS A 497 11.44 8.76 -10.15
C LYS A 497 11.34 10.00 -9.30
N PHE A 498 11.89 9.92 -8.09
CA PHE A 498 11.79 10.99 -7.12
C PHE A 498 13.16 11.58 -6.86
N HIS A 499 13.18 12.90 -6.72
CA HIS A 499 14.38 13.65 -6.36
C HIS A 499 14.04 14.69 -5.30
N PHE A 500 14.77 14.67 -4.19
CA PHE A 500 14.56 15.58 -3.08
C PHE A 500 15.76 16.51 -2.92
N GLU A 501 15.47 17.80 -2.80
CA GLU A 501 16.46 18.78 -2.40
C GLU A 501 16.34 19.01 -0.90
N MET A 502 17.44 18.89 -0.17
CA MET A 502 17.45 19.02 1.30
C MET A 502 16.81 20.33 1.76
N GLY A 503 17.15 21.46 1.12
CA GLY A 503 16.66 22.76 1.52
C GLY A 503 17.15 23.19 2.91
N LYS A 504 16.37 24.09 3.54
CA LYS A 504 16.65 24.58 4.90
C LYS A 504 15.39 24.52 5.76
N PRO A 505 15.50 24.12 7.05
CA PRO A 505 14.38 24.16 7.98
C PRO A 505 13.94 25.58 8.25
N PHE A 506 12.67 25.77 8.58
CA PHE A 506 12.20 27.04 9.13
C PHE A 506 12.84 27.32 10.48
N LEU A 507 13.12 28.57 10.74
CA LEU A 507 13.44 29.03 12.08
C LEU A 507 12.20 28.88 12.99
N PRO A 508 12.37 28.70 14.32
CA PRO A 508 11.25 28.47 15.23
C PRO A 508 10.14 29.54 15.12
N PHE A 509 10.49 30.79 14.94
CA PHE A 509 9.51 31.87 14.79
C PHE A 509 8.79 31.85 13.42
N GLU A 510 9.49 31.48 12.35
CA GLU A 510 8.90 31.30 11.01
C GLU A 510 7.87 30.15 11.03
N GLN A 511 8.20 29.04 11.69
CA GLN A 511 7.28 27.92 11.85
C GLN A 511 6.06 28.33 12.69
N LEU A 512 6.28 29.09 13.78
CA LEU A 512 5.20 29.62 14.62
C LEU A 512 4.21 30.43 13.79
N MET A 513 4.71 31.35 12.95
CA MET A 513 3.88 32.15 12.03
C MET A 513 3.06 31.29 11.08
N GLY A 514 3.61 30.16 10.65
CA GLY A 514 2.93 29.22 9.73
C GLY A 514 1.82 28.41 10.36
N VAL A 515 1.85 28.15 11.69
CA VAL A 515 0.95 27.20 12.36
C VAL A 515 0.01 27.83 13.41
N LEU A 516 0.25 29.06 13.83
CA LEU A 516 -0.50 29.71 14.89
C LEU A 516 -1.89 30.16 14.39
N PRO A 517 -2.97 29.80 15.08
CA PRO A 517 -4.30 30.29 14.72
C PRO A 517 -4.48 31.77 15.13
N PRO A 518 -5.32 32.54 14.41
CA PRO A 518 -5.55 33.96 14.72
C PRO A 518 -6.07 34.21 16.16
N LEU A 519 -6.77 33.26 16.75
CA LEU A 519 -7.27 33.35 18.13
C LEU A 519 -6.15 33.31 19.17
N SER A 520 -4.98 32.77 18.83
CA SER A 520 -3.81 32.68 19.70
C SER A 520 -2.71 33.71 19.34
N LYS A 521 -3.05 34.78 18.61
CA LYS A 521 -2.12 35.81 18.13
C LYS A 521 -1.33 36.51 19.27
N GLN A 522 -1.86 36.50 20.50
CA GLN A 522 -1.18 37.04 21.67
C GLN A 522 0.10 36.26 22.07
N LEU A 523 0.33 35.10 21.45
CA LEU A 523 1.53 34.28 21.67
C LEU A 523 2.71 34.71 20.78
N LEU A 524 2.47 35.61 19.81
CA LEU A 524 3.51 36.26 19.01
C LEU A 524 4.08 37.44 19.76
#